data_0eb2884c44c7c21350b0c515d7f1b878
#
_entry.id   0eb2884c44c7c21350b0c515d7f1b878
#
_cell.length_a   1.000
_cell.length_b   1.000
_cell.length_c   1.000
_cell.angle_alpha   90.00
_cell.angle_beta   90.00
_cell.angle_gamma   90.00
#
_symmetry.space_group_name_H-M   'P 1'
#
loop_
_entity.id
_entity.type
_entity.pdbx_description
1 polymer ?
#
loop_
_entity_poly.entity_id
_entity_poly.type
_entity_poly.pdbx_seq_one_letter_code
_entity_poly.pdbx_strand_id
1 'polypeptide(L)'
;MTTASTVIAFPRSAQRLHGLLTAAFKFHRLPDQLTDSLIREAGDWPGRTVGDALACTLAARMCLVPLDLEKARGILLVGASGAGKSAVAAKIAYAASLAGRQVEIAGANDGLALFRTGTHPPGRLTVMEAEGFNPVNSKARSAFASLSDIEGVESIGVVSALSDAEDVRELVTALRFRRVIITGLDRTRRMGAAIAACIGGARLAHVTSGPRDDDPLETLDPVTLARMLLEKTH
;
A
#
# COMPACT_ATOMS: atom_id res chain seq x y z
N MET A 1 1.43 14.82 -28.16
CA MET A 1 0.70 13.70 -28.79
C MET A 1 -0.04 12.98 -27.68
N THR A 2 -1.33 13.21 -27.59
CA THR A 2 -2.19 12.65 -26.53
C THR A 2 -2.59 11.24 -26.96
N THR A 3 -2.00 10.22 -26.34
CA THR A 3 -2.43 8.82 -26.55
C THR A 3 -3.82 8.66 -25.94
N ALA A 4 -4.83 8.56 -26.81
CA ALA A 4 -6.18 8.21 -26.39
C ALA A 4 -6.16 6.83 -25.73
N SER A 5 -6.50 6.79 -24.45
CA SER A 5 -6.64 5.54 -23.68
C SER A 5 -7.88 4.82 -24.20
N THR A 6 -7.68 3.70 -24.89
CA THR A 6 -8.79 2.88 -25.39
C THR A 6 -9.40 2.12 -24.21
N VAL A 7 -10.51 2.61 -23.70
CA VAL A 7 -11.33 1.88 -22.73
C VAL A 7 -12.01 0.72 -23.46
N ILE A 8 -11.62 -0.51 -23.19
CA ILE A 8 -12.26 -1.70 -23.76
C ILE A 8 -13.63 -1.87 -23.08
N ALA A 9 -14.69 -1.38 -23.71
CA ALA A 9 -16.05 -1.55 -23.25
C ALA A 9 -16.55 -2.96 -23.60
N PHE A 10 -16.84 -3.80 -22.61
CA PHE A 10 -17.46 -5.11 -22.80
C PHE A 10 -18.93 -5.07 -22.37
N PRO A 11 -19.86 -5.65 -23.16
CA PRO A 11 -21.25 -5.77 -22.74
C PRO A 11 -21.34 -6.70 -21.52
N ARG A 12 -22.11 -6.26 -20.53
CA ARG A 12 -22.25 -6.93 -19.25
C ARG A 12 -23.25 -8.09 -19.33
N SER A 13 -22.80 -9.31 -19.64
CA SER A 13 -23.49 -10.48 -19.14
C SER A 13 -22.83 -10.93 -17.83
N ALA A 14 -23.60 -11.32 -16.82
CA ALA A 14 -23.06 -11.75 -15.53
C ALA A 14 -22.00 -12.86 -15.66
N GLN A 15 -22.18 -13.80 -16.59
CA GLN A 15 -21.22 -14.85 -16.86
C GLN A 15 -19.90 -14.32 -17.43
N ARG A 16 -19.94 -13.31 -18.29
CA ARG A 16 -18.75 -12.72 -18.90
C ARG A 16 -17.97 -11.91 -17.87
N LEU A 17 -18.65 -11.15 -17.01
CA LEU A 17 -18.03 -10.43 -15.91
C LEU A 17 -17.31 -11.40 -14.96
N HIS A 18 -17.99 -12.46 -14.53
CA HIS A 18 -17.43 -13.50 -13.68
C HIS A 18 -16.19 -14.14 -14.32
N GLY A 19 -16.25 -14.56 -15.57
CA GLY A 19 -15.13 -15.20 -16.26
C GLY A 19 -13.91 -14.29 -16.39
N LEU A 20 -14.10 -13.00 -16.77
CA LEU A 20 -13.01 -12.04 -16.90
C LEU A 20 -12.36 -11.71 -15.55
N LEU A 21 -13.16 -11.47 -14.52
CA LEU A 21 -12.61 -11.17 -13.19
C LEU A 21 -11.91 -12.38 -12.57
N THR A 22 -12.46 -13.59 -12.74
CA THR A 22 -11.81 -14.84 -12.29
C THR A 22 -10.44 -15.01 -12.96
N ALA A 23 -10.36 -14.82 -14.28
CA ALA A 23 -9.09 -14.92 -15.00
C ALA A 23 -8.09 -13.84 -14.53
N ALA A 24 -8.55 -12.59 -14.37
CA ALA A 24 -7.72 -11.50 -13.89
C ALA A 24 -7.18 -11.78 -12.47
N PHE A 25 -8.03 -12.13 -11.53
CA PHE A 25 -7.65 -12.35 -10.15
C PHE A 25 -6.74 -13.57 -9.97
N LYS A 26 -6.98 -14.63 -10.76
CA LYS A 26 -6.08 -15.78 -10.82
C LYS A 26 -4.69 -15.41 -11.36
N PHE A 27 -4.64 -14.62 -12.44
CA PHE A 27 -3.37 -14.11 -12.97
C PHE A 27 -2.62 -13.29 -11.90
N HIS A 28 -3.32 -12.43 -11.17
CA HIS A 28 -2.76 -11.58 -10.12
C HIS A 28 -2.53 -12.31 -8.80
N ARG A 29 -2.85 -13.59 -8.70
CA ARG A 29 -2.71 -14.43 -7.50
C ARG A 29 -3.43 -13.87 -6.27
N LEU A 30 -4.67 -13.45 -6.45
CA LEU A 30 -5.50 -13.12 -5.30
C LEU A 30 -5.92 -14.40 -4.57
N PRO A 31 -6.02 -14.37 -3.22
CA PRO A 31 -6.62 -15.44 -2.44
C PRO A 31 -8.06 -15.73 -2.89
N ASP A 32 -8.46 -17.00 -2.90
CA ASP A 32 -9.79 -17.42 -3.41
C ASP A 32 -10.94 -16.70 -2.69
N GLN A 33 -10.88 -16.60 -1.37
CA GLN A 33 -11.91 -15.91 -0.58
C GLN A 33 -12.08 -14.44 -0.98
N LEU A 34 -10.97 -13.77 -1.30
CA LEU A 34 -10.97 -12.38 -1.73
C LEU A 34 -11.50 -12.26 -3.15
N THR A 35 -11.10 -13.18 -4.03
CA THR A 35 -11.59 -13.30 -5.39
C THR A 35 -13.11 -13.42 -5.43
N ASP A 36 -13.69 -14.37 -4.69
CA ASP A 36 -15.14 -14.62 -4.64
C ASP A 36 -15.92 -13.40 -4.11
N SER A 37 -15.38 -12.75 -3.07
CA SER A 37 -15.99 -11.54 -2.50
C SER A 37 -16.03 -10.40 -3.52
N LEU A 38 -14.91 -10.11 -4.18
CA LEU A 38 -14.80 -9.03 -5.15
C LEU A 38 -15.65 -9.27 -6.41
N ILE A 39 -15.71 -10.52 -6.90
CA ILE A 39 -16.54 -10.86 -8.07
C ILE A 39 -18.02 -10.68 -7.74
N ARG A 40 -18.48 -11.14 -6.58
CA ARG A 40 -19.85 -10.98 -6.12
C ARG A 40 -20.22 -9.51 -6.01
N GLU A 41 -19.41 -8.72 -5.33
CA GLU A 41 -19.64 -7.29 -5.17
C GLU A 41 -19.62 -6.53 -6.49
N ALA A 42 -18.70 -6.87 -7.41
CA ALA A 42 -18.68 -6.31 -8.75
C ALA A 42 -19.94 -6.67 -9.54
N GLY A 43 -20.57 -7.81 -9.24
CA GLY A 43 -21.86 -8.22 -9.81
C GLY A 43 -23.00 -7.27 -9.44
N ASP A 44 -23.00 -6.71 -8.26
CA ASP A 44 -24.07 -5.85 -7.74
C ASP A 44 -24.00 -4.39 -8.25
N TRP A 45 -22.88 -3.97 -8.83
CA TRP A 45 -22.73 -2.60 -9.32
C TRP A 45 -23.40 -2.36 -10.67
N PRO A 46 -24.12 -1.22 -10.85
CA PRO A 46 -24.86 -0.89 -12.07
C PRO A 46 -23.98 -0.42 -13.24
N GLY A 47 -22.66 -0.60 -13.17
CA GLY A 47 -21.71 -0.13 -14.19
C GLY A 47 -21.98 -0.69 -15.60
N ARG A 48 -21.54 0.02 -16.63
CA ARG A 48 -21.69 -0.37 -18.04
C ARG A 48 -20.64 -1.36 -18.49
N THR A 49 -19.47 -1.35 -17.87
CA THR A 49 -18.33 -2.21 -18.24
C THR A 49 -17.85 -3.01 -17.04
N VAL A 50 -17.07 -4.08 -17.30
CA VAL A 50 -16.40 -4.86 -16.25
C VAL A 50 -15.41 -3.97 -15.49
N GLY A 51 -14.73 -3.05 -16.19
CA GLY A 51 -13.80 -2.10 -15.59
C GLY A 51 -14.50 -1.16 -14.61
N ASP A 52 -15.67 -0.61 -14.98
CA ASP A 52 -16.44 0.28 -14.09
C ASP A 52 -16.90 -0.48 -12.82
N ALA A 53 -17.44 -1.69 -13.01
CA ALA A 53 -17.89 -2.51 -11.89
C ALA A 53 -16.75 -2.84 -10.92
N LEU A 54 -15.58 -3.20 -11.45
CA LEU A 54 -14.39 -3.47 -10.65
C LEU A 54 -13.88 -2.19 -9.95
N ALA A 55 -13.82 -1.06 -10.67
CA ALA A 55 -13.40 0.21 -10.09
C ALA A 55 -14.30 0.65 -8.94
N CYS A 56 -15.63 0.52 -9.08
CA CYS A 56 -16.58 0.82 -8.01
C CYS A 56 -16.41 -0.11 -6.80
N THR A 57 -16.20 -1.42 -7.05
CA THR A 57 -15.94 -2.38 -5.98
C THR A 57 -14.66 -2.05 -5.23
N LEU A 58 -13.58 -1.73 -5.94
CA LEU A 58 -12.33 -1.32 -5.33
C LEU A 58 -12.48 -0.01 -4.56
N ALA A 59 -13.21 0.97 -5.10
CA ALA A 59 -13.48 2.25 -4.43
C ALA A 59 -14.28 2.08 -3.12
N ALA A 60 -15.16 1.10 -3.06
CA ALA A 60 -15.91 0.77 -1.83
C ALA A 60 -15.06 0.09 -0.75
N ARG A 61 -13.97 -0.57 -1.16
CA ARG A 61 -13.11 -1.37 -0.28
C ARG A 61 -11.78 -0.71 0.06
N MET A 62 -11.29 0.16 -0.79
CA MET A 62 -9.99 0.83 -0.63
C MET A 62 -10.21 2.24 -0.07
N CYS A 63 -9.41 2.58 0.91
CA CYS A 63 -9.35 3.94 1.43
C CYS A 63 -7.97 4.53 1.10
N LEU A 64 -7.96 5.62 0.34
CA LEU A 64 -6.74 6.34 -0.04
C LEU A 64 -6.52 7.50 0.94
N VAL A 65 -5.43 7.48 1.66
CA VAL A 65 -5.07 8.53 2.64
C VAL A 65 -3.56 8.80 2.55
N PRO A 66 -3.13 9.67 1.63
CA PRO A 66 -1.72 10.05 1.49
C PRO A 66 -1.10 10.55 2.79
N LEU A 67 0.22 10.46 2.89
CA LEU A 67 0.95 11.03 4.01
C LEU A 67 0.88 12.57 3.97
N ASP A 68 0.57 13.17 5.10
CA ASP A 68 0.69 14.62 5.27
C ASP A 68 2.13 14.94 5.75
N LEU A 69 3.04 15.09 4.80
CA LEU A 69 4.45 15.33 5.10
C LEU A 69 4.71 16.73 5.69
N GLU A 70 3.76 17.66 5.56
CA GLU A 70 3.87 18.99 6.15
C GLU A 70 3.65 18.94 7.66
N LYS A 71 2.73 18.08 8.13
CA LYS A 71 2.35 17.98 9.54
C LYS A 71 3.01 16.83 10.29
N ALA A 72 3.47 15.80 9.57
CA ALA A 72 4.08 14.62 10.20
C ALA A 72 5.30 15.03 11.04
N ARG A 73 5.39 14.49 12.26
CA ARG A 73 6.55 14.68 13.15
C ARG A 73 7.44 13.45 13.14
N GLY A 74 6.87 12.27 13.28
CA GLY A 74 7.55 11.00 13.24
C GLY A 74 6.81 10.01 12.35
N ILE A 75 7.54 9.32 11.48
CA ILE A 75 7.03 8.20 10.67
C ILE A 75 7.90 6.99 10.97
N LEU A 76 7.27 5.92 11.47
CA LEU A 76 7.93 4.64 11.72
C LEU A 76 7.56 3.67 10.59
N LEU A 77 8.55 3.31 9.78
CA LEU A 77 8.40 2.33 8.69
C LEU A 77 8.59 0.91 9.23
N VAL A 78 7.59 0.08 9.06
CA VAL A 78 7.55 -1.30 9.57
C VAL A 78 7.19 -2.26 8.44
N GLY A 79 7.91 -3.37 8.33
CA GLY A 79 7.66 -4.35 7.29
C GLY A 79 8.71 -5.45 7.29
N ALA A 80 8.49 -6.48 6.48
CA ALA A 80 9.41 -7.60 6.34
C ALA A 80 10.81 -7.15 5.90
N SER A 81 11.80 -8.00 6.09
CA SER A 81 13.11 -7.78 5.50
C SER A 81 13.00 -7.74 3.97
N GLY A 82 13.66 -6.78 3.33
CA GLY A 82 13.57 -6.59 1.88
C GLY A 82 12.27 -5.94 1.37
N ALA A 83 11.35 -5.52 2.23
CA ALA A 83 10.12 -4.84 1.82
C ALA A 83 10.35 -3.44 1.20
N GLY A 84 11.57 -2.90 1.24
CA GLY A 84 11.89 -1.59 0.66
C GLY A 84 11.77 -0.42 1.63
N LYS A 85 11.86 -0.65 2.95
CA LYS A 85 11.75 0.41 3.97
C LYS A 85 12.74 1.55 3.75
N SER A 86 14.02 1.24 3.53
CA SER A 86 15.07 2.27 3.31
C SER A 86 14.81 3.09 2.05
N ALA A 87 14.36 2.46 0.96
CA ALA A 87 13.98 3.20 -0.24
C ALA A 87 12.76 4.11 0.00
N VAL A 88 11.78 3.65 0.79
CA VAL A 88 10.63 4.47 1.19
C VAL A 88 11.07 5.63 2.09
N ALA A 89 11.98 5.38 3.05
CA ALA A 89 12.53 6.43 3.92
C ALA A 89 13.21 7.53 3.11
N ALA A 90 14.06 7.16 2.15
CA ALA A 90 14.73 8.11 1.27
C ALA A 90 13.72 8.93 0.43
N LYS A 91 12.71 8.29 -0.17
CA LYS A 91 11.66 8.97 -0.95
C LYS A 91 10.82 9.93 -0.09
N ILE A 92 10.47 9.55 1.13
CA ILE A 92 9.77 10.42 2.09
C ILE A 92 10.66 11.62 2.44
N ALA A 93 11.93 11.36 2.75
CA ALA A 93 12.87 12.42 3.10
C ALA A 93 13.07 13.40 1.93
N TYR A 94 13.21 12.89 0.72
CA TYR A 94 13.31 13.70 -0.48
C TYR A 94 12.04 14.56 -0.68
N ALA A 95 10.87 13.95 -0.66
CA ALA A 95 9.60 14.66 -0.84
C ALA A 95 9.38 15.75 0.23
N ALA A 96 9.69 15.46 1.49
CA ALA A 96 9.56 16.44 2.57
C ALA A 96 10.60 17.57 2.47
N SER A 97 11.82 17.27 2.01
CA SER A 97 12.84 18.30 1.79
C SER A 97 12.47 19.26 0.67
N LEU A 98 11.82 18.78 -0.40
CA LEU A 98 11.28 19.63 -1.45
C LEU A 98 10.19 20.60 -0.93
N ALA A 99 9.45 20.18 0.11
CA ALA A 99 8.51 21.04 0.82
C ALA A 99 9.19 21.95 1.87
N GLY A 100 10.51 22.03 1.88
CA GLY A 100 11.29 22.91 2.77
C GLY A 100 11.43 22.39 4.20
N ARG A 101 11.12 21.11 4.47
CA ARG A 101 11.22 20.54 5.82
C ARG A 101 12.62 20.01 6.12
N GLN A 102 13.04 20.17 7.36
CA GLN A 102 14.19 19.43 7.88
C GLN A 102 13.80 17.97 8.13
N VAL A 103 14.56 17.04 7.59
CA VAL A 103 14.30 15.61 7.71
C VAL A 103 15.51 14.89 8.27
N GLU A 104 15.26 13.93 9.14
CA GLU A 104 16.25 13.01 9.68
C GLU A 104 15.78 11.57 9.43
N ILE A 105 16.67 10.72 8.96
CA ILE A 105 16.43 9.26 8.88
C ILE A 105 17.21 8.61 10.01
N ALA A 106 16.53 7.82 10.83
CA ALA A 106 17.10 7.18 12.00
C ALA A 106 16.67 5.71 12.13
N GLY A 107 17.40 4.91 12.88
CA GLY A 107 16.92 3.62 13.36
C GLY A 107 15.72 3.80 14.31
N ALA A 108 14.84 2.81 14.38
CA ALA A 108 13.63 2.91 15.20
C ALA A 108 13.93 3.25 16.66
N ASN A 109 14.91 2.60 17.27
CA ASN A 109 15.22 2.80 18.68
C ASN A 109 15.66 4.24 18.99
N ASP A 110 16.57 4.78 18.16
CA ASP A 110 17.13 6.13 18.36
C ASP A 110 16.06 7.19 18.10
N GLY A 111 15.33 7.05 16.98
CA GLY A 111 14.29 8.00 16.63
C GLY A 111 13.13 8.00 17.64
N LEU A 112 12.66 6.83 18.07
CA LEU A 112 11.58 6.73 19.07
C LEU A 112 12.00 7.25 20.45
N ALA A 113 13.30 7.17 20.80
CA ALA A 113 13.80 7.75 22.04
C ALA A 113 13.54 9.26 22.11
N LEU A 114 13.68 10.00 21.00
CA LEU A 114 13.41 11.44 20.94
C LEU A 114 11.95 11.77 21.29
N PHE A 115 11.01 10.95 20.84
CA PHE A 115 9.59 11.16 21.12
C PHE A 115 9.24 10.75 22.57
N ARG A 116 9.78 9.64 23.06
CA ARG A 116 9.54 9.17 24.44
C ARG A 116 10.09 10.13 25.49
N THR A 117 11.21 10.77 25.23
CA THR A 117 11.83 11.75 26.14
C THR A 117 11.32 13.18 25.96
N GLY A 118 10.47 13.41 24.96
CA GLY A 118 10.00 14.77 24.63
C GLY A 118 11.08 15.69 24.04
N THR A 119 12.21 15.14 23.60
CA THR A 119 13.35 15.91 23.05
C THR A 119 13.31 16.04 21.53
N HIS A 120 12.25 15.56 20.87
CA HIS A 120 12.10 15.67 19.42
C HIS A 120 12.06 17.15 18.99
N PRO A 121 12.96 17.59 18.09
CA PRO A 121 13.04 18.99 17.66
C PRO A 121 11.75 19.45 16.96
N PRO A 122 11.22 20.64 17.29
CA PRO A 122 10.06 21.18 16.62
C PRO A 122 10.35 21.46 15.14
N GLY A 123 9.34 21.25 14.28
CA GLY A 123 9.45 21.50 12.83
C GLY A 123 10.22 20.44 12.03
N ARG A 124 10.91 19.51 12.67
CA ARG A 124 11.62 18.41 12.01
C ARG A 124 10.67 17.23 11.74
N LEU A 125 10.89 16.52 10.64
CA LEU A 125 10.34 15.20 10.38
C LEU A 125 11.42 14.15 10.67
N THR A 126 11.14 13.19 11.54
CA THR A 126 12.01 12.02 11.72
C THR A 126 11.36 10.79 11.08
N VAL A 127 12.02 10.24 10.06
CA VAL A 127 11.64 8.98 9.43
C VAL A 127 12.45 7.87 10.06
N MET A 128 11.78 6.90 10.66
CA MET A 128 12.41 5.82 11.41
C MET A 128 12.21 4.48 10.72
N GLU A 129 13.25 3.66 10.70
CA GLU A 129 13.18 2.32 10.13
C GLU A 129 13.23 1.28 11.23
N ALA A 130 12.15 0.48 11.36
CA ALA A 130 12.17 -0.71 12.17
C ALA A 130 13.00 -1.81 11.50
N GLU A 131 13.67 -2.63 12.31
CA GLU A 131 14.30 -3.85 11.80
C GLU A 131 13.29 -4.70 11.03
N GLY A 132 13.77 -5.38 10.00
CA GLY A 132 12.94 -6.31 9.24
C GLY A 132 12.51 -7.47 10.14
N PHE A 133 11.21 -7.72 10.21
CA PHE A 133 10.71 -8.80 11.04
C PHE A 133 9.98 -9.87 10.22
N ASN A 134 9.95 -11.06 10.77
CA ASN A 134 9.14 -12.14 10.23
C ASN A 134 7.72 -12.04 10.81
N PRO A 135 6.67 -11.82 9.99
CA PRO A 135 5.29 -11.66 10.46
C PRO A 135 4.72 -12.89 11.18
N VAL A 136 5.26 -14.05 10.91
CA VAL A 136 4.87 -15.31 11.59
C VAL A 136 5.36 -15.35 13.04
N ASN A 137 6.34 -14.53 13.41
CA ASN A 137 6.91 -14.51 14.75
C ASN A 137 6.04 -13.69 15.72
N SER A 138 5.41 -14.36 16.70
CA SER A 138 4.56 -13.71 17.71
C SER A 138 5.31 -12.68 18.57
N LYS A 139 6.60 -12.90 18.86
CA LYS A 139 7.42 -11.94 19.61
C LYS A 139 7.64 -10.65 18.83
N ALA A 140 7.83 -10.75 17.51
CA ALA A 140 7.96 -9.60 16.65
C ALA A 140 6.66 -8.78 16.62
N ARG A 141 5.49 -9.44 16.60
CA ARG A 141 4.19 -8.77 16.67
C ARG A 141 3.99 -8.02 18.00
N SER A 142 4.33 -8.65 19.11
CA SER A 142 4.23 -8.00 20.43
C SER A 142 5.20 -6.82 20.56
N ALA A 143 6.41 -6.94 20.05
CA ALA A 143 7.38 -5.85 20.00
C ALA A 143 6.85 -4.67 19.18
N PHE A 144 6.23 -4.93 18.02
CA PHE A 144 5.63 -3.89 17.21
C PHE A 144 4.49 -3.16 17.94
N ALA A 145 3.62 -3.88 18.65
CA ALA A 145 2.52 -3.25 19.39
C ALA A 145 3.03 -2.21 20.40
N SER A 146 4.18 -2.44 21.03
CA SER A 146 4.81 -1.49 21.95
C SER A 146 5.46 -0.28 21.27
N LEU A 147 5.72 -0.34 19.97
CA LEU A 147 6.32 0.75 19.18
C LEU A 147 5.26 1.63 18.49
N SER A 148 4.05 1.11 18.28
CA SER A 148 3.03 1.75 17.46
C SER A 148 2.20 2.81 18.18
N ASP A 149 2.35 2.99 19.50
CA ASP A 149 1.48 3.84 20.33
C ASP A 149 2.25 4.99 20.99
N ILE A 150 3.14 5.61 20.22
CA ILE A 150 3.94 6.76 20.69
C ILE A 150 3.35 8.03 20.11
N GLU A 151 3.02 8.98 20.97
CA GLU A 151 2.45 10.27 20.56
C GLU A 151 3.34 11.01 19.56
N GLY A 152 2.75 11.50 18.48
CA GLY A 152 3.47 12.21 17.42
C GLY A 152 4.19 11.32 16.42
N VAL A 153 4.11 9.97 16.58
CA VAL A 153 4.67 8.99 15.64
C VAL A 153 3.54 8.22 14.97
N GLU A 154 3.58 8.14 13.65
CA GLU A 154 2.70 7.28 12.89
C GLU A 154 3.45 6.06 12.36
N SER A 155 2.94 4.87 12.66
CA SER A 155 3.48 3.61 12.13
C SER A 155 2.85 3.29 10.78
N ILE A 156 3.70 3.15 9.77
CA ILE A 156 3.33 2.86 8.38
C ILE A 156 3.83 1.47 7.99
N GLY A 157 2.92 0.63 7.52
CA GLY A 157 3.29 -0.66 6.95
C GLY A 157 3.97 -0.50 5.59
N VAL A 158 5.12 -1.13 5.39
CA VAL A 158 5.79 -1.19 4.09
C VAL A 158 5.66 -2.60 3.56
N VAL A 159 5.00 -2.75 2.41
CA VAL A 159 4.66 -4.03 1.79
C VAL A 159 5.23 -4.07 0.38
N SER A 160 5.97 -5.13 0.06
CA SER A 160 6.44 -5.34 -1.31
C SER A 160 5.32 -5.90 -2.21
N ALA A 161 5.15 -5.34 -3.39
CA ALA A 161 4.25 -5.87 -4.41
C ALA A 161 4.70 -7.26 -4.94
N LEU A 162 5.94 -7.67 -4.63
CA LEU A 162 6.49 -8.99 -4.97
C LEU A 162 6.14 -10.07 -3.93
N SER A 163 5.59 -9.69 -2.78
CA SER A 163 5.20 -10.62 -1.71
C SER A 163 3.99 -11.47 -2.12
N ASP A 164 3.81 -12.59 -1.43
CA ASP A 164 2.59 -13.35 -1.55
C ASP A 164 1.39 -12.58 -0.97
N ALA A 165 0.25 -12.68 -1.63
CA ALA A 165 -0.94 -11.91 -1.26
C ALA A 165 -1.55 -12.38 0.09
N GLU A 166 -1.43 -13.66 0.40
CA GLU A 166 -1.95 -14.24 1.64
C GLU A 166 -1.11 -13.81 2.83
N ASP A 167 0.22 -13.89 2.69
CA ASP A 167 1.18 -13.40 3.70
C ASP A 167 0.97 -11.91 3.98
N VAL A 168 0.74 -11.11 2.93
CA VAL A 168 0.47 -9.68 3.07
C VAL A 168 -0.83 -9.43 3.84
N ARG A 169 -1.90 -10.16 3.52
CA ARG A 169 -3.18 -10.04 4.20
C ARG A 169 -3.05 -10.38 5.69
N GLU A 170 -2.33 -11.47 6.01
CA GLU A 170 -2.06 -11.83 7.39
C GLU A 170 -1.25 -10.77 8.12
N LEU A 171 -0.19 -10.26 7.50
CA LEU A 171 0.65 -9.21 8.04
C LEU A 171 -0.15 -7.96 8.40
N VAL A 172 -0.93 -7.44 7.43
CA VAL A 172 -1.72 -6.22 7.60
C VAL A 172 -2.76 -6.39 8.70
N THR A 173 -3.43 -7.55 8.72
CA THR A 173 -4.45 -7.88 9.73
C THR A 173 -3.83 -8.03 11.13
N ALA A 174 -2.70 -8.75 11.24
CA ALA A 174 -2.05 -9.03 12.51
C ALA A 174 -1.47 -7.77 13.17
N LEU A 175 -0.90 -6.87 12.37
CA LEU A 175 -0.26 -5.64 12.86
C LEU A 175 -1.20 -4.43 12.89
N ARG A 176 -2.40 -4.55 12.32
CA ARG A 176 -3.42 -3.50 12.32
C ARG A 176 -2.89 -2.14 11.84
N PHE A 177 -2.08 -2.16 10.78
CA PHE A 177 -1.59 -0.92 10.21
C PHE A 177 -2.74 0.02 9.85
N ARG A 178 -2.62 1.28 10.26
CA ARG A 178 -3.59 2.31 9.83
C ARG A 178 -3.39 2.66 8.36
N ARG A 179 -2.14 2.73 7.93
CA ARG A 179 -1.75 3.02 6.53
C ARG A 179 -0.62 2.10 6.07
N VAL A 180 -0.59 1.86 4.77
CA VAL A 180 0.47 1.09 4.12
C VAL A 180 1.04 1.83 2.91
N ILE A 181 2.30 1.58 2.62
CA ILE A 181 2.98 1.95 1.39
C ILE A 181 3.35 0.66 0.66
N ILE A 182 3.03 0.59 -0.63
CA ILE A 182 3.34 -0.56 -1.47
C ILE A 182 4.54 -0.24 -2.34
N THR A 183 5.56 -1.08 -2.28
CA THR A 183 6.82 -0.88 -3.02
C THR A 183 6.95 -1.81 -4.21
N GLY A 184 7.71 -1.40 -5.22
CA GLY A 184 8.12 -2.25 -6.32
C GLY A 184 7.01 -2.63 -7.29
N LEU A 185 6.04 -1.74 -7.54
CA LEU A 185 4.99 -1.96 -8.53
C LEU A 185 5.53 -2.07 -9.97
N ASP A 186 6.67 -1.45 -10.25
CA ASP A 186 7.39 -1.53 -11.52
C ASP A 186 8.06 -2.89 -11.75
N ARG A 187 8.26 -3.67 -10.70
CA ARG A 187 8.99 -4.94 -10.71
C ARG A 187 8.09 -6.16 -10.84
N THR A 188 6.77 -5.99 -10.85
CA THR A 188 5.81 -7.08 -10.92
C THR A 188 4.71 -6.82 -11.94
N ARG A 189 4.25 -7.88 -12.58
CA ARG A 189 3.00 -7.88 -13.34
C ARG A 189 1.79 -8.20 -12.47
N ARG A 190 2.00 -8.66 -11.23
CA ARG A 190 0.96 -9.17 -10.34
C ARG A 190 0.62 -8.16 -9.28
N MET A 191 -0.66 -7.94 -9.07
CA MET A 191 -1.18 -6.93 -8.15
C MET A 191 -1.81 -7.54 -6.89
N GLY A 192 -1.68 -8.85 -6.70
CA GLY A 192 -2.34 -9.55 -5.59
C GLY A 192 -1.95 -9.02 -4.22
N ALA A 193 -0.64 -8.84 -3.98
CA ALA A 193 -0.14 -8.26 -2.73
C ALA A 193 -0.68 -6.84 -2.48
N ALA A 194 -0.74 -6.01 -3.53
CA ALA A 194 -1.25 -4.64 -3.44
C ALA A 194 -2.73 -4.62 -3.04
N ILE A 195 -3.55 -5.46 -3.68
CA ILE A 195 -4.97 -5.59 -3.38
C ILE A 195 -5.18 -6.15 -1.97
N ALA A 196 -4.44 -7.20 -1.60
CA ALA A 196 -4.53 -7.81 -0.28
C ALA A 196 -4.18 -6.82 0.84
N ALA A 197 -3.18 -5.96 0.65
CA ALA A 197 -2.82 -4.91 1.59
C ALA A 197 -3.96 -3.89 1.77
N CYS A 198 -4.55 -3.41 0.67
CA CYS A 198 -5.61 -2.40 0.69
C CYS A 198 -6.92 -2.92 1.26
N ILE A 199 -7.29 -4.18 0.94
CA ILE A 199 -8.56 -4.79 1.39
C ILE A 199 -8.42 -5.43 2.77
N GLY A 200 -7.21 -5.70 3.24
CA GLY A 200 -6.91 -6.22 4.58
C GLY A 200 -7.23 -5.25 5.73
N GLY A 201 -7.78 -4.08 5.44
CA GLY A 201 -8.23 -3.10 6.42
C GLY A 201 -7.26 -1.92 6.62
N ALA A 202 -6.11 -1.91 5.98
CA ALA A 202 -5.23 -0.75 5.96
C ALA A 202 -5.63 0.26 4.88
N ARG A 203 -5.39 1.55 5.13
CA ARG A 203 -5.53 2.60 4.12
C ARG A 203 -4.27 2.65 3.26
N LEU A 204 -4.43 2.80 1.97
CA LEU A 204 -3.28 3.01 1.09
C LEU A 204 -2.78 4.45 1.22
N ALA A 205 -1.54 4.63 1.66
CA ALA A 205 -0.92 5.95 1.67
C ALA A 205 -0.32 6.26 0.30
N HIS A 206 0.62 5.46 -0.12
CA HIS A 206 1.34 5.64 -1.38
C HIS A 206 1.73 4.31 -2.00
N VAL A 207 2.11 4.37 -3.26
CA VAL A 207 2.84 3.31 -3.95
C VAL A 207 4.17 3.87 -4.43
N THR A 208 5.16 3.01 -4.58
CA THR A 208 6.45 3.42 -5.15
C THR A 208 6.80 2.54 -6.33
N SER A 209 7.28 3.20 -7.36
CA SER A 209 7.90 2.61 -8.54
C SER A 209 9.29 3.23 -8.74
N GLY A 210 10.19 2.49 -9.37
CA GLY A 210 11.53 2.97 -9.65
C GLY A 210 12.52 2.88 -8.47
N PRO A 211 13.84 2.79 -8.81
CA PRO A 211 14.90 2.52 -7.85
C PRO A 211 15.51 3.78 -7.21
N ARG A 212 15.21 4.98 -7.72
CA ARG A 212 15.86 6.22 -7.31
C ARG A 212 15.16 6.85 -6.11
N ASP A 213 15.91 7.54 -5.25
CA ASP A 213 15.37 8.22 -4.07
C ASP A 213 14.50 9.43 -4.44
N ASP A 214 14.73 10.03 -5.63
CA ASP A 214 13.95 11.14 -6.18
C ASP A 214 12.73 10.69 -7.01
N ASP A 215 12.51 9.39 -7.20
CA ASP A 215 11.27 8.88 -7.77
C ASP A 215 10.10 9.17 -6.82
N PRO A 216 8.94 9.62 -7.32
CA PRO A 216 7.87 10.13 -6.47
C PRO A 216 7.20 9.05 -5.61
N LEU A 217 6.61 9.51 -4.51
CA LEU A 217 5.56 8.78 -3.81
C LEU A 217 4.26 8.98 -4.58
N GLU A 218 3.82 7.94 -5.27
CA GLU A 218 2.63 7.99 -6.12
C GLU A 218 1.37 7.61 -5.34
N THR A 219 0.20 8.00 -5.85
CA THR A 219 -1.09 7.53 -5.39
C THR A 219 -1.66 6.55 -6.41
N LEU A 220 -2.36 5.51 -5.95
CA LEU A 220 -2.98 4.52 -6.82
C LEU A 220 -4.49 4.53 -6.55
N ASP A 221 -5.22 5.18 -7.44
CA ASP A 221 -6.67 5.25 -7.36
C ASP A 221 -7.35 3.96 -7.85
N PRO A 222 -8.60 3.69 -7.43
CA PRO A 222 -9.32 2.46 -7.78
C PRO A 222 -9.56 2.26 -9.28
N VAL A 223 -9.70 3.33 -10.06
CA VAL A 223 -9.91 3.25 -11.52
C VAL A 223 -8.63 2.80 -12.21
N THR A 224 -7.51 3.41 -11.85
CA THR A 224 -6.19 3.02 -12.35
C THR A 224 -5.87 1.57 -11.97
N LEU A 225 -6.15 1.18 -10.73
CA LEU A 225 -5.94 -0.20 -10.28
C LEU A 225 -6.82 -1.20 -11.04
N ALA A 226 -8.11 -0.89 -11.25
CA ALA A 226 -9.02 -1.73 -12.03
C ALA A 226 -8.52 -1.94 -13.45
N ARG A 227 -8.03 -0.86 -14.09
CA ARG A 227 -7.42 -0.93 -15.42
C ARG A 227 -6.18 -1.83 -15.43
N MET A 228 -5.25 -1.63 -14.50
CA MET A 228 -4.04 -2.45 -14.38
C MET A 228 -4.35 -3.93 -14.20
N LEU A 229 -5.40 -4.26 -13.46
CA LEU A 229 -5.84 -5.63 -13.23
C LEU A 229 -6.40 -6.28 -14.50
N LEU A 230 -7.08 -5.53 -15.35
CA LEU A 230 -7.69 -6.07 -16.55
C LEU A 230 -6.72 -6.07 -17.75
N GLU A 231 -5.83 -5.09 -17.85
CA GLU A 231 -4.87 -4.97 -18.96
C GLU A 231 -3.71 -5.97 -18.88
N LYS A 232 -3.24 -6.30 -17.68
CA LYS A 232 -2.08 -7.20 -17.48
C LYS A 232 -2.39 -8.68 -17.62
N THR A 233 -3.62 -9.05 -17.94
CA THR A 233 -4.05 -10.44 -18.16
C THR A 233 -3.81 -10.97 -19.58
N HIS A 234 -3.29 -10.12 -20.48
CA HIS A 234 -2.99 -10.47 -21.89
C HIS A 234 -1.50 -10.53 -22.18
#